data_38f750b438d168483cfd6fb69e61dfdc
#
_entry.id   38f750b438d168483cfd6fb69e61dfdc
#
_cell.length_a   1.000
_cell.length_b   1.000
_cell.length_c   1.000
_cell.angle_alpha   90.00
_cell.angle_beta   90.00
_cell.angle_gamma   90.00
#
_symmetry.space_group_name_H-M   'P 1'
#
loop_
_entity.id
_entity.type
_entity.pdbx_description
1 polymer ?
#
loop_
_entity_poly.entity_id
_entity_poly.type
_entity_poly.pdbx_seq_one_letter_code
_entity_poly.pdbx_strand_id
1 'polypeptide(L)'
;MGKTIGIVSLKGGVGKTSVVAALGGAFSRLGKKVLLVDGSLSSPNLGLHLNIVDPEKTLHDVLNRTASVRDAIYSYDNFDILPASIFGNVEVNPLKLKDHLKGIKRNYDVIVLDSSPSLDDETLAVILASDEVLVVTTPDY
;
A
#
# COMPACT_ATOMS: atom_id res chain seq x y z
N MET A 1 6.09 2.37 -17.93
CA MET A 1 5.05 1.75 -17.09
C MET A 1 5.64 1.33 -15.76
N GLY A 2 4.97 1.66 -14.68
CA GLY A 2 5.49 1.47 -13.33
C GLY A 2 5.57 -0.01 -12.92
N LYS A 3 6.61 -0.33 -12.15
CA LYS A 3 6.76 -1.64 -11.51
C LYS A 3 6.04 -1.63 -10.17
N THR A 4 5.24 -2.65 -9.88
CA THR A 4 4.56 -2.81 -8.61
C THR A 4 5.28 -3.86 -7.77
N ILE A 5 5.67 -3.47 -6.56
CA ILE A 5 6.40 -4.31 -5.62
C ILE A 5 5.54 -4.51 -4.38
N GLY A 6 5.18 -5.76 -4.09
CA GLY A 6 4.46 -6.11 -2.87
C GLY A 6 5.42 -6.47 -1.75
N ILE A 7 5.18 -5.94 -0.56
CA ILE A 7 5.97 -6.26 0.63
C ILE A 7 5.11 -7.11 1.54
N VAL A 8 5.54 -8.33 1.81
CA VAL A 8 4.80 -9.28 2.62
C VAL A 8 5.63 -9.78 3.80
N SER A 9 4.96 -10.20 4.85
CA SER A 9 5.58 -10.86 5.99
C SER A 9 4.70 -12.01 6.45
N LEU A 10 5.30 -13.04 7.04
CA LEU A 10 4.57 -14.21 7.52
C LEU A 10 4.08 -14.04 8.95
N LYS A 11 4.52 -12.99 9.64
CA LYS A 11 4.07 -12.64 10.99
C LYS A 11 4.19 -11.13 11.21
N GLY A 12 3.42 -10.59 12.15
CA GLY A 12 3.48 -9.18 12.53
C GLY A 12 4.74 -8.82 13.30
N GLY A 13 5.00 -7.52 13.43
CA GLY A 13 6.10 -7.01 14.26
C GLY A 13 7.49 -7.18 13.66
N VAL A 14 7.61 -7.44 12.35
CA VAL A 14 8.91 -7.62 11.68
C VAL A 14 9.42 -6.35 11.00
N GLY A 15 8.72 -5.21 11.15
CA GLY A 15 9.15 -3.94 10.56
C GLY A 15 8.75 -3.75 9.10
N LYS A 16 7.75 -4.48 8.63
CA LYS A 16 7.31 -4.44 7.22
C LYS A 16 6.91 -3.03 6.77
N THR A 17 6.10 -2.32 7.56
CA THR A 17 5.65 -0.97 7.24
C THR A 17 6.82 0.01 7.20
N SER A 18 7.80 -0.14 8.10
CA SER A 18 9.03 0.65 8.07
C SER A 18 9.83 0.40 6.81
N VAL A 19 9.87 -0.84 6.31
CA VAL A 19 10.53 -1.18 5.04
C VAL A 19 9.82 -0.49 3.88
N VAL A 20 8.49 -0.51 3.85
CA VAL A 20 7.70 0.16 2.80
C VAL A 20 8.04 1.65 2.76
N ALA A 21 8.01 2.33 3.90
CA ALA A 21 8.31 3.75 3.99
C ALA A 21 9.76 4.06 3.58
N ALA A 22 10.70 3.22 4.00
CA ALA A 22 12.11 3.38 3.66
C ALA A 22 12.37 3.20 2.16
N LEU A 23 11.70 2.22 1.52
CA LEU A 23 11.79 2.02 0.08
C LEU A 23 11.23 3.21 -0.68
N GLY A 24 10.09 3.75 -0.24
CA GLY A 24 9.50 4.94 -0.84
C GLY A 24 10.47 6.11 -0.85
N GLY A 25 11.10 6.38 0.30
CA GLY A 25 12.10 7.43 0.42
C GLY A 25 13.34 7.16 -0.44
N ALA A 26 13.82 5.92 -0.47
CA ALA A 26 15.01 5.56 -1.24
C ALA A 26 14.80 5.70 -2.75
N PHE A 27 13.70 5.18 -3.28
CA PHE A 27 13.38 5.32 -4.70
C PHE A 27 13.17 6.78 -5.08
N SER A 28 12.51 7.54 -4.21
CA SER A 28 12.28 8.97 -4.43
C SER A 28 13.60 9.73 -4.54
N ARG A 29 14.57 9.42 -3.67
CA ARG A 29 15.91 10.03 -3.73
C ARG A 29 16.68 9.66 -5.00
N LEU A 30 16.34 8.53 -5.62
CA LEU A 30 16.90 8.14 -6.92
C LEU A 30 16.19 8.79 -8.11
N GLY A 31 15.28 9.72 -7.83
CA GLY A 31 14.56 10.44 -8.87
C GLY A 31 13.35 9.68 -9.43
N LYS A 32 12.92 8.61 -8.78
CA LYS A 32 11.75 7.82 -9.22
C LYS A 32 10.46 8.44 -8.70
N LYS A 33 9.42 8.35 -9.52
CA LYS A 33 8.08 8.75 -9.11
C LYS A 33 7.42 7.55 -8.42
N VAL A 34 7.11 7.70 -7.13
CA VAL A 34 6.73 6.60 -6.24
C VAL A 34 5.34 6.80 -5.65
N LEU A 35 4.56 5.71 -5.63
CA LEU A 35 3.31 5.63 -4.88
C LEU A 35 3.45 4.51 -3.84
N LEU A 36 3.12 4.83 -2.59
CA LEU A 36 2.97 3.83 -1.52
C LEU A 36 1.49 3.56 -1.30
N VAL A 37 1.10 2.30 -1.22
CA VAL A 37 -0.28 1.88 -1.03
C VAL A 37 -0.39 1.05 0.25
N ASP A 38 -1.31 1.42 1.13
CA ASP A 38 -1.63 0.63 2.32
C ASP A 38 -2.67 -0.43 1.96
N GLY A 39 -2.21 -1.65 1.70
CA GLY A 39 -3.06 -2.79 1.41
C GLY A 39 -3.54 -3.55 2.65
N SER A 40 -3.19 -3.09 3.83
CA SER A 40 -3.58 -3.69 5.11
C SER A 40 -4.92 -3.10 5.58
N LEU A 41 -6.00 -3.51 4.94
CA LEU A 41 -7.32 -2.88 5.10
C LEU A 41 -7.94 -3.10 6.47
N SER A 42 -7.73 -4.26 7.08
CA SER A 42 -8.24 -4.59 8.42
C SER A 42 -7.42 -3.96 9.54
N SER A 43 -6.17 -3.67 9.29
CA SER A 43 -5.24 -3.11 10.28
C SER A 43 -4.36 -2.07 9.61
N PRO A 44 -4.93 -0.94 9.17
CA PRO A 44 -4.18 0.10 8.47
C PRO A 44 -3.04 0.61 9.32
N ASN A 45 -1.86 0.71 8.73
CA ASN A 45 -0.65 1.02 9.47
C ASN A 45 0.24 2.06 8.79
N LEU A 46 0.27 2.07 7.46
CA LEU A 46 1.16 2.94 6.70
C LEU A 46 0.84 4.43 6.95
N GLY A 47 -0.43 4.80 6.91
CA GLY A 47 -0.86 6.17 7.17
C GLY A 47 -0.47 6.62 8.59
N LEU A 48 -0.69 5.76 9.58
CA LEU A 48 -0.30 6.05 10.97
C LEU A 48 1.21 6.21 11.12
N HIS A 49 1.98 5.36 10.46
CA HIS A 49 3.43 5.43 10.46
C HIS A 49 3.94 6.77 9.89
N LEU A 50 3.24 7.31 8.91
CA LEU A 50 3.59 8.58 8.27
C LEU A 50 2.82 9.78 8.83
N ASN A 51 2.10 9.61 9.93
CA ASN A 51 1.29 10.65 10.60
C ASN A 51 0.14 11.19 9.73
N ILE A 52 -0.37 10.37 8.83
CA ILE A 52 -1.58 10.70 8.07
C ILE A 52 -2.77 10.15 8.85
N VAL A 53 -3.47 11.03 9.56
CA VAL A 53 -4.61 10.68 10.40
C VAL A 53 -5.88 11.18 9.74
N ASP A 54 -6.87 10.28 9.60
CA ASP A 54 -8.20 10.59 9.07
C ASP A 54 -8.18 11.31 7.70
N PRO A 55 -7.57 10.70 6.66
CA PRO A 55 -7.62 11.29 5.33
C PRO A 55 -9.06 11.29 4.81
N GLU A 56 -9.40 12.30 3.99
CA GLU A 56 -10.77 12.48 3.47
C GLU A 56 -11.23 11.30 2.62
N LYS A 57 -10.35 10.81 1.75
CA LYS A 57 -10.62 9.64 0.90
C LYS A 57 -9.52 8.61 1.11
N THR A 58 -9.89 7.34 1.05
CA THR A 58 -8.97 6.23 1.33
C THR A 58 -9.11 5.11 0.31
N LEU A 59 -8.24 4.11 0.40
CA LEU A 59 -8.35 2.91 -0.41
C LEU A 59 -9.70 2.20 -0.20
N HIS A 60 -10.25 2.25 1.02
CA HIS A 60 -11.59 1.70 1.27
C HIS A 60 -12.66 2.34 0.37
N ASP A 61 -12.61 3.66 0.22
CA ASP A 61 -13.53 4.38 -0.67
C ASP A 61 -13.34 3.96 -2.13
N VAL A 62 -12.11 3.79 -2.55
CA VAL A 62 -11.79 3.34 -3.91
C VAL A 62 -12.35 1.95 -4.17
N LEU A 63 -12.13 1.00 -3.26
CA LEU A 63 -12.61 -0.37 -3.40
C LEU A 63 -14.13 -0.47 -3.33
N ASN A 64 -14.79 0.46 -2.64
CA ASN A 64 -16.24 0.58 -2.59
C ASN A 64 -16.84 1.41 -3.72
N ARG A 65 -16.00 1.93 -4.62
CA ARG A 65 -16.41 2.77 -5.74
C ARG A 65 -17.09 4.08 -5.32
N THR A 66 -16.76 4.60 -4.15
CA THR A 66 -17.22 5.90 -3.67
C THR A 66 -16.21 7.01 -3.90
N ALA A 67 -15.03 6.67 -4.37
CA ALA A 67 -14.01 7.62 -4.79
C ALA A 67 -13.19 7.03 -5.94
N SER A 68 -12.64 7.87 -6.80
CA SER A 68 -11.65 7.43 -7.77
C SER A 68 -10.31 7.22 -7.06
N VAL A 69 -9.43 6.41 -7.66
CA VAL A 69 -8.12 6.17 -7.06
C VAL A 69 -7.31 7.46 -6.94
N ARG A 70 -7.44 8.37 -7.91
CA ARG A 70 -6.73 9.65 -7.90
C ARG A 70 -7.17 10.55 -6.75
N ASP A 71 -8.45 10.50 -6.36
CA ASP A 71 -8.99 11.31 -5.27
C ASP A 71 -8.50 10.85 -3.89
N ALA A 72 -8.03 9.62 -3.80
CA ALA A 72 -7.53 9.03 -2.56
C ALA A 72 -6.00 9.05 -2.45
N ILE A 73 -5.31 9.63 -3.43
CA ILE A 73 -3.85 9.76 -3.43
C ILE A 73 -3.46 11.13 -2.88
N TYR A 74 -2.53 11.13 -1.94
CA TYR A 74 -2.01 12.34 -1.29
C TYR A 74 -0.52 12.45 -1.52
N SER A 75 -0.03 13.66 -1.72
CA SER A 75 1.41 13.94 -1.78
C SER A 75 1.98 13.95 -0.37
N TYR A 76 3.10 13.26 -0.19
CA TYR A 76 3.79 13.20 1.09
C TYR A 76 5.29 13.28 0.85
N ASP A 77 5.91 14.38 1.32
CA ASP A 77 7.33 14.64 1.08
C ASP A 77 7.66 14.48 -0.42
N ASN A 78 8.45 13.51 -0.80
CA ASN A 78 8.90 13.30 -2.18
C ASN A 78 8.18 12.15 -2.89
N PHE A 79 7.15 11.58 -2.29
CA PHE A 79 6.37 10.49 -2.90
C PHE A 79 4.88 10.70 -2.64
N ASP A 80 4.06 9.88 -3.29
CA ASP A 80 2.61 9.88 -3.10
C ASP A 80 2.20 8.68 -2.24
N ILE A 81 1.07 8.80 -1.56
CA ILE A 81 0.53 7.74 -0.71
C ILE A 81 -0.96 7.55 -0.97
N LEU A 82 -1.39 6.30 -1.01
CA LEU A 82 -2.79 5.88 -1.02
C LEU A 82 -3.07 5.18 0.30
N PRO A 83 -3.61 5.90 1.30
CA PRO A 83 -3.83 5.34 2.63
C PRO A 83 -5.12 4.52 2.72
N ALA A 84 -5.19 3.64 3.71
CA ALA A 84 -6.41 2.95 4.11
C ALA A 84 -7.06 3.68 5.30
N SER A 85 -8.36 3.48 5.47
CA SER A 85 -9.11 4.10 6.57
C SER A 85 -8.90 3.35 7.87
N ILE A 86 -8.50 4.06 8.93
CA ILE A 86 -8.40 3.50 10.29
C ILE A 86 -9.77 3.47 10.99
N PHE A 87 -10.77 4.18 10.46
CA PHE A 87 -12.09 4.28 11.05
C PHE A 87 -13.16 3.52 10.26
N GLY A 88 -12.77 2.85 9.16
CA GLY A 88 -13.71 2.19 8.28
C GLY A 88 -14.19 0.86 8.85
N ASN A 89 -15.50 0.75 9.07
CA ASN A 89 -16.15 -0.53 9.36
C ASN A 89 -16.83 -1.11 8.12
N VAL A 90 -16.48 -0.58 6.95
CA VAL A 90 -17.09 -0.99 5.70
C VAL A 90 -16.32 -2.18 5.14
N GLU A 91 -17.04 -3.26 4.89
CA GLU A 91 -16.49 -4.45 4.27
C GLU A 91 -16.19 -4.17 2.81
N VAL A 92 -14.96 -4.45 2.39
CA VAL A 92 -14.51 -4.24 1.02
C VAL A 92 -13.92 -5.54 0.47
N ASN A 93 -13.90 -5.68 -0.85
CA ASN A 93 -13.26 -6.80 -1.50
C ASN A 93 -11.81 -6.43 -1.86
N PRO A 94 -10.81 -6.91 -1.11
CA PRO A 94 -9.42 -6.54 -1.36
C PRO A 94 -8.91 -7.06 -2.70
N LEU A 95 -9.50 -8.13 -3.26
CA LEU A 95 -9.07 -8.72 -4.51
C LEU A 95 -9.29 -7.81 -5.73
N LYS A 96 -10.04 -6.72 -5.56
CA LYS A 96 -10.21 -5.70 -6.61
C LYS A 96 -9.04 -4.71 -6.68
N LEU A 97 -8.08 -4.79 -5.78
CA LEU A 97 -6.94 -3.87 -5.72
C LEU A 97 -6.20 -3.78 -7.06
N LYS A 98 -5.88 -4.91 -7.65
CA LYS A 98 -5.15 -4.96 -8.94
C LYS A 98 -5.87 -4.17 -10.03
N ASP A 99 -7.18 -4.32 -10.15
CA ASP A 99 -7.98 -3.65 -11.17
C ASP A 99 -7.97 -2.14 -10.98
N HIS A 100 -8.08 -1.66 -9.74
CA HIS A 100 -8.07 -0.24 -9.45
C HIS A 100 -6.69 0.40 -9.68
N LEU A 101 -5.61 -0.34 -9.52
CA LEU A 101 -4.25 0.18 -9.74
C LEU A 101 -3.86 0.25 -11.21
N LYS A 102 -4.51 -0.52 -12.09
CA LYS A 102 -4.17 -0.55 -13.52
C LYS A 102 -4.16 0.84 -14.17
N GLY A 103 -5.14 1.66 -13.83
CA GLY A 103 -5.30 2.98 -14.46
C GLY A 103 -4.25 4.00 -14.08
N ILE A 104 -3.51 3.78 -13.01
CA ILE A 104 -2.50 4.72 -12.51
C ILE A 104 -1.07 4.20 -12.63
N LYS A 105 -0.87 2.95 -13.02
CA LYS A 105 0.45 2.33 -13.11
C LYS A 105 1.43 3.11 -13.97
N ARG A 106 0.95 3.68 -15.05
CA ARG A 106 1.78 4.48 -15.97
C ARG A 106 2.20 5.83 -15.39
N ASN A 107 1.57 6.28 -14.33
CA ASN A 107 1.86 7.57 -13.71
C ASN A 107 3.02 7.49 -12.72
N TYR A 108 3.50 6.30 -12.43
CA TYR A 108 4.56 6.05 -11.44
C TYR A 108 5.64 5.15 -12.01
N ASP A 109 6.87 5.35 -11.54
CA ASP A 109 7.97 4.45 -11.85
C ASP A 109 7.91 3.22 -10.96
N VAL A 110 7.48 3.39 -9.71
CA VAL A 110 7.38 2.32 -8.71
C VAL A 110 6.12 2.52 -7.88
N ILE A 111 5.36 1.42 -7.70
CA ILE A 111 4.27 1.36 -6.73
C ILE A 111 4.66 0.31 -5.69
N VAL A 112 4.68 0.69 -4.42
CA VAL A 112 5.01 -0.23 -3.32
C VAL A 112 3.75 -0.50 -2.52
N LEU A 113 3.38 -1.77 -2.40
CA LEU A 113 2.18 -2.21 -1.69
C LEU A 113 2.56 -2.80 -0.34
N ASP A 114 2.01 -2.22 0.73
CA ASP A 114 2.11 -2.79 2.07
C ASP A 114 0.98 -3.80 2.26
N SER A 115 1.29 -4.99 2.74
CA SER A 115 0.31 -6.05 2.95
C SER A 115 -0.13 -6.15 4.40
N SER A 116 -1.14 -7.00 4.66
CA SER A 116 -1.54 -7.40 6.00
C SER A 116 -0.42 -8.20 6.68
N PRO A 117 -0.35 -8.19 8.03
CA PRO A 117 0.66 -8.98 8.76
C PRO A 117 0.37 -10.48 8.78
N SER A 118 -0.68 -10.95 8.11
CA SER A 118 -1.07 -12.35 8.08
C SER A 118 -1.35 -12.82 6.64
N LEU A 119 -1.41 -14.15 6.43
CA LEU A 119 -1.74 -14.73 5.14
C LEU A 119 -3.26 -14.77 4.96
N ASP A 120 -3.83 -13.67 4.53
CA ASP A 120 -5.26 -13.50 4.32
C ASP A 120 -5.54 -12.97 2.90
N ASP A 121 -6.81 -12.65 2.61
CA ASP A 121 -7.20 -12.13 1.29
C ASP A 121 -6.55 -10.79 0.98
N GLU A 122 -6.26 -9.98 1.98
CA GLU A 122 -5.57 -8.69 1.79
C GLU A 122 -4.14 -8.92 1.29
N THR A 123 -3.43 -9.86 1.88
CA THR A 123 -2.08 -10.24 1.45
C THR A 123 -2.12 -10.89 0.06
N LEU A 124 -3.10 -11.77 -0.20
CA LEU A 124 -3.29 -12.34 -1.52
C LEU A 124 -3.52 -11.26 -2.57
N ALA A 125 -4.35 -10.25 -2.26
CA ALA A 125 -4.61 -9.13 -3.15
C ALA A 125 -3.33 -8.37 -3.50
N VAL A 126 -2.46 -8.13 -2.52
CA VAL A 126 -1.17 -7.48 -2.72
C VAL A 126 -0.28 -8.33 -3.64
N ILE A 127 -0.21 -9.63 -3.40
CA ILE A 127 0.60 -10.54 -4.23
C ILE A 127 0.10 -10.53 -5.67
N LEU A 128 -1.20 -10.64 -5.88
CA LEU A 128 -1.80 -10.65 -7.22
C LEU A 128 -1.62 -9.34 -7.97
N ALA A 129 -1.55 -8.23 -7.25
CA ALA A 129 -1.35 -6.90 -7.85
C ALA A 129 0.12 -6.58 -8.12
N SER A 130 1.04 -7.40 -7.64
CA SER A 130 2.49 -7.12 -7.67
C SER A 130 3.17 -7.77 -8.88
N ASP A 131 4.15 -7.07 -9.43
CA ASP A 131 5.09 -7.64 -10.42
C ASP A 131 6.20 -8.42 -9.72
N GLU A 132 6.61 -7.95 -8.54
CA GLU A 132 7.60 -8.62 -7.68
C GLU A 132 7.11 -8.58 -6.24
N VAL A 133 7.49 -9.57 -5.46
CA VAL A 133 7.16 -9.67 -4.04
C VAL A 133 8.45 -9.79 -3.23
N LEU A 134 8.58 -8.93 -2.22
CA LEU A 134 9.66 -9.01 -1.24
C LEU A 134 9.10 -9.52 0.08
N VAL A 135 9.78 -10.49 0.67
CA VAL A 135 9.38 -11.06 1.96
C VAL A 135 10.28 -10.49 3.04
N VAL A 136 9.65 -9.84 4.03
CA VAL A 136 10.35 -9.33 5.21
C VAL A 136 10.19 -10.36 6.33
N THR A 137 11.31 -10.79 6.87
CA THR A 137 11.32 -11.78 7.94
C THR A 137 12.41 -11.47 8.95
N THR A 138 12.25 -12.00 10.16
CA THR A 138 13.29 -11.98 11.19
C THR A 138 13.73 -13.40 11.49
N PRO A 139 15.02 -13.61 11.82
CA PRO A 139 15.46 -14.97 12.16
C PRO A 139 14.76 -15.44 13.44
N ASP A 140 14.38 -16.72 13.47
CA ASP A 140 13.91 -17.39 14.68
C ASP A 140 15.10 -18.12 15.33
N TYR A 141 15.35 -17.77 16.59
CA TYR A 141 16.40 -18.40 17.38
C TYR A 141 15.83 -19.29 18.46
#